data_e8573ca0d622310f2f241a4d45229b52
#
_entry.id   e8573ca0d622310f2f241a4d45229b52
#
_cell.length_a   1.000
_cell.length_b   1.000
_cell.length_c   1.000
_cell.angle_alpha   90.00
_cell.angle_beta   90.00
_cell.angle_gamma   90.00
#
_symmetry.space_group_name_H-M   'P 1'
#
loop_
_entity.id
_entity.type
_entity.pdbx_description
1 polymer ?
#
loop_
_entity_poly.entity_id
_entity_poly.type
_entity_poly.pdbx_seq_one_letter_code
_entity_poly.pdbx_strand_id
1 'polypeptide(L)'
;MINTIWVLAANAGRARLFSAPGRNGTLVEHETWVDGDARLKGRDINTDRAGRTHDSNGQARHAMEPRVDLKSEEANRFARLICSQLSENLRRNNCERLHIAASPAFLGRLRECMNNNLRGKVSSEIPKDLTGLDAGSLRRHLPDFL
;
A
#
# COMPACT_ATOMS: atom_id res chain seq x y z
N MET A 1 12.99 16.43 -17.68
CA MET A 1 13.21 16.78 -16.28
C MET A 1 12.91 15.58 -15.39
N ILE A 2 13.81 15.28 -14.47
CA ILE A 2 13.63 14.12 -13.58
C ILE A 2 12.76 14.51 -12.39
N ASN A 3 11.74 13.72 -12.14
CA ASN A 3 10.89 13.91 -10.97
C ASN A 3 11.58 13.29 -9.76
N THR A 4 11.90 14.09 -8.76
CA THR A 4 12.59 13.63 -7.56
C THR A 4 11.68 13.50 -6.36
N ILE A 5 10.42 13.91 -6.48
CA ILE A 5 9.44 13.85 -5.41
C ILE A 5 8.41 12.77 -5.75
N TRP A 6 8.22 11.84 -4.85
CA TRP A 6 7.34 10.70 -5.06
C TRP A 6 6.34 10.57 -3.93
N VAL A 7 5.18 10.02 -4.24
CA VAL A 7 4.08 9.82 -3.30
C VAL A 7 3.57 8.41 -3.42
N LEU A 8 3.45 7.72 -2.29
CA LEU A 8 2.85 6.40 -2.22
C LEU A 8 1.52 6.50 -1.50
N ALA A 9 0.47 5.95 -2.10
CA ALA A 9 -0.81 5.77 -1.43
C ALA A 9 -1.06 4.26 -1.34
N ALA A 10 -1.27 3.73 -0.14
CA ALA A 10 -1.30 2.29 0.06
C ALA A 10 -2.27 1.85 1.16
N ASN A 11 -2.72 0.62 1.02
CA ASN A 11 -3.38 -0.13 2.08
C ASN A 11 -2.98 -1.61 1.93
N ALA A 12 -3.57 -2.49 2.72
CA ALA A 12 -3.18 -3.89 2.70
C ALA A 12 -3.53 -4.60 1.40
N GLY A 13 -4.39 -4.02 0.57
CA GLY A 13 -4.84 -4.64 -0.67
C GLY A 13 -4.26 -4.04 -1.94
N ARG A 14 -3.78 -2.81 -1.89
CA ARG A 14 -3.20 -2.18 -3.06
C ARG A 14 -2.32 -0.99 -2.71
N ALA A 15 -1.47 -0.62 -3.64
CA ALA A 15 -0.59 0.53 -3.50
C ALA A 15 -0.46 1.22 -4.85
N ARG A 16 -0.37 2.55 -4.82
CA ARG A 16 -0.23 3.37 -6.01
C ARG A 16 0.93 4.33 -5.80
N LEU A 17 1.80 4.41 -6.80
CA LEU A 17 2.97 5.27 -6.74
C LEU A 17 2.86 6.41 -7.74
N PHE A 18 3.04 7.62 -7.25
CA PHE A 18 2.95 8.84 -8.05
C PHE A 18 4.26 9.61 -7.98
N SER A 19 4.51 10.44 -8.99
CA SER A 19 5.60 11.41 -8.92
C SER A 19 5.07 12.81 -9.16
N ALA A 20 5.85 13.80 -8.73
CA ALA A 20 5.54 15.21 -8.97
C ALA A 20 6.74 15.89 -9.62
N PRO A 21 6.52 16.73 -10.63
CA PRO A 21 7.62 17.43 -11.30
C PRO A 21 8.26 18.51 -10.44
N GLY A 22 7.60 18.88 -9.36
CA GLY A 22 8.09 19.87 -8.41
C GLY A 22 7.20 19.93 -7.21
N ARG A 23 7.55 20.78 -6.25
CA ARG A 23 6.83 20.84 -4.98
C ARG A 23 5.36 21.19 -5.11
N ASN A 24 5.01 21.97 -6.12
CA ASN A 24 3.63 22.37 -6.39
C ASN A 24 3.01 21.59 -7.54
N GLY A 25 3.73 20.63 -8.09
CA GLY A 25 3.32 19.96 -9.31
C GLY A 25 2.13 19.03 -9.14
N THR A 26 1.51 18.74 -10.26
CA THR A 26 0.42 17.76 -10.32
C THR A 26 1.00 16.37 -10.23
N LEU A 27 0.34 15.50 -9.47
CA LEU A 27 0.79 14.12 -9.36
C LEU A 27 0.51 13.34 -10.64
N VAL A 28 1.46 12.50 -11.01
CA VAL A 28 1.35 11.60 -12.16
C VAL A 28 1.51 10.18 -11.65
N GLU A 29 0.54 9.34 -11.91
CA GLU A 29 0.58 7.95 -11.46
C GLU A 29 1.53 7.13 -12.35
N HIS A 30 2.42 6.36 -11.73
CA HIS A 30 3.40 5.54 -12.43
C HIS A 30 3.16 4.05 -12.28
N GLU A 31 2.82 3.60 -11.07
CA GLU A 31 2.72 2.19 -10.78
C GLU A 31 1.51 1.92 -9.90
N THR A 32 0.95 0.76 -10.07
CA THR A 32 -0.10 0.26 -9.19
C THR A 32 0.19 -1.21 -8.89
N TRP A 33 0.16 -1.56 -7.61
CA TRP A 33 0.32 -2.95 -7.19
C TRP A 33 -0.93 -3.38 -6.47
N VAL A 34 -1.36 -4.59 -6.71
CA VAL A 34 -2.52 -5.17 -6.06
C VAL A 34 -2.08 -6.49 -5.43
N ASP A 35 -2.50 -6.72 -4.19
CA ASP A 35 -2.19 -7.96 -3.53
C ASP A 35 -2.90 -9.11 -4.25
N GLY A 36 -2.11 -10.03 -4.81
CA GLY A 36 -2.64 -11.16 -5.55
C GLY A 36 -3.50 -12.07 -4.70
N ASP A 37 -3.09 -12.31 -3.46
CA ASP A 37 -3.83 -13.16 -2.54
C ASP A 37 -5.18 -12.56 -2.20
N ALA A 38 -5.23 -11.25 -1.99
CA ALA A 38 -6.49 -10.57 -1.70
C ALA A 38 -7.45 -10.67 -2.88
N ARG A 39 -6.93 -10.57 -4.11
CA ARG A 39 -7.75 -10.71 -5.31
C ARG A 39 -8.28 -12.12 -5.46
N LEU A 40 -7.42 -13.10 -5.30
CA LEU A 40 -7.81 -14.50 -5.40
C LEU A 40 -8.87 -14.85 -4.35
N LYS A 41 -8.67 -14.40 -3.13
CA LYS A 41 -9.63 -14.64 -2.07
C LYS A 41 -10.98 -13.99 -2.36
N GLY A 42 -10.97 -12.81 -2.92
CA GLY A 42 -12.20 -12.16 -3.32
C GLY A 42 -12.99 -13.00 -4.31
N ARG A 43 -12.31 -13.55 -5.30
CA ARG A 43 -12.94 -14.43 -6.27
C ARG A 43 -13.41 -15.72 -5.65
N ASP A 44 -12.54 -16.34 -4.85
CA ASP A 44 -12.85 -17.61 -4.23
C ASP A 44 -14.03 -17.49 -3.29
N ILE A 45 -14.08 -16.43 -2.51
CA ILE A 45 -15.19 -16.18 -1.62
C ILE A 45 -16.49 -16.06 -2.41
N ASN A 46 -16.48 -15.37 -3.51
CA ASN A 46 -17.64 -15.23 -4.36
C ASN A 46 -18.05 -16.55 -5.01
N THR A 47 -17.07 -17.34 -5.38
CA THR A 47 -17.31 -18.64 -6.02
C THR A 47 -17.76 -19.69 -5.03
N ASP A 48 -17.10 -19.74 -3.88
CA ASP A 48 -17.28 -20.82 -2.91
C ASP A 48 -18.27 -20.50 -1.81
N ARG A 49 -18.84 -19.32 -1.82
CA ARG A 49 -19.71 -18.87 -0.73
C ARG A 49 -20.81 -19.87 -0.39
N ALA A 50 -21.43 -20.43 -1.39
CA ALA A 50 -22.50 -21.38 -1.17
C ALA A 50 -21.98 -22.67 -0.54
N GLY A 51 -20.83 -23.16 -1.00
CA GLY A 51 -20.29 -24.40 -0.49
C GLY A 51 -19.71 -24.27 0.91
N ARG A 52 -19.16 -23.11 1.23
CA ARG A 52 -18.48 -22.92 2.51
C ARG A 52 -19.40 -22.54 3.64
N THR A 53 -20.57 -22.05 3.35
CA THR A 53 -21.48 -21.54 4.36
C THR A 53 -21.76 -22.57 5.46
N HIS A 54 -22.04 -23.79 5.11
CA HIS A 54 -22.33 -24.82 6.09
C HIS A 54 -21.06 -25.37 6.75
N ASP A 55 -19.94 -25.35 6.07
CA ASP A 55 -18.69 -25.83 6.64
C ASP A 55 -18.21 -24.93 7.76
N SER A 56 -18.49 -23.66 7.66
CA SER A 56 -18.01 -22.69 8.63
C SER A 56 -18.71 -22.77 9.98
N ASN A 57 -19.88 -23.41 10.05
CA ASN A 57 -20.65 -23.41 11.28
C ASN A 57 -19.94 -24.07 12.46
N GLY A 58 -19.38 -25.24 12.24
CA GLY A 58 -18.69 -25.95 13.31
C GLY A 58 -17.27 -25.49 13.54
N GLN A 59 -16.64 -24.99 12.50
CA GLN A 59 -15.23 -24.68 12.52
C GLN A 59 -14.94 -23.20 12.61
N ALA A 60 -15.95 -22.33 12.54
CA ALA A 60 -15.74 -20.90 12.50
C ALA A 60 -14.92 -20.39 13.69
N ARG A 61 -15.18 -20.91 14.89
CA ARG A 61 -14.45 -20.48 16.08
C ARG A 61 -12.99 -20.88 16.01
N HIS A 62 -12.72 -22.07 15.53
CA HIS A 62 -11.35 -22.57 15.44
C HIS A 62 -10.56 -21.90 14.32
N ALA A 63 -11.26 -21.45 13.30
CA ALA A 63 -10.64 -20.82 12.15
C ALA A 63 -10.39 -19.32 12.32
N MET A 64 -11.02 -18.67 13.32
CA MET A 64 -10.92 -17.22 13.45
C MET A 64 -9.50 -16.75 13.72
N GLU A 65 -8.80 -17.38 14.67
CA GLU A 65 -7.44 -17.00 14.96
C GLU A 65 -6.50 -17.23 13.78
N PRO A 66 -6.55 -18.41 13.11
CA PRO A 66 -5.75 -18.60 11.92
C PRO A 66 -6.04 -17.60 10.82
N ARG A 67 -7.29 -17.17 10.66
CA ARG A 67 -7.65 -16.17 9.67
C ARG A 67 -7.00 -14.83 9.97
N VAL A 68 -7.01 -14.40 11.22
CA VAL A 68 -6.39 -13.14 11.62
C VAL A 68 -4.89 -13.20 11.34
N ASP A 69 -4.25 -14.32 11.69
CA ASP A 69 -2.83 -14.51 11.43
C ASP A 69 -2.53 -14.51 9.94
N LEU A 70 -3.37 -15.17 9.13
CA LEU A 70 -3.20 -15.19 7.70
C LEU A 70 -3.32 -13.82 7.07
N LYS A 71 -4.30 -13.04 7.52
CA LYS A 71 -4.45 -11.67 7.03
C LYS A 71 -3.25 -10.82 7.40
N SER A 72 -2.75 -10.99 8.62
CA SER A 72 -1.55 -10.28 9.05
C SER A 72 -0.33 -10.67 8.22
N GLU A 73 -0.18 -11.96 7.93
CA GLU A 73 0.92 -12.44 7.10
C GLU A 73 0.82 -11.91 5.68
N GLU A 74 -0.39 -11.89 5.12
CA GLU A 74 -0.60 -11.36 3.78
C GLU A 74 -0.27 -9.88 3.72
N ALA A 75 -0.72 -9.13 4.71
CA ALA A 75 -0.42 -7.70 4.78
C ALA A 75 1.08 -7.46 4.93
N ASN A 76 1.75 -8.27 5.76
CA ASN A 76 3.19 -8.18 5.92
C ASN A 76 3.93 -8.51 4.62
N ARG A 77 3.46 -9.55 3.92
CA ARG A 77 4.05 -9.95 2.64
C ARG A 77 3.89 -8.85 1.60
N PHE A 78 2.68 -8.27 1.54
CA PHE A 78 2.44 -7.18 0.61
C PHE A 78 3.28 -5.95 0.96
N ALA A 79 3.41 -5.63 2.25
CA ALA A 79 4.25 -4.52 2.68
C ALA A 79 5.71 -4.74 2.25
N ARG A 80 6.23 -5.95 2.42
CA ARG A 80 7.60 -6.27 1.98
C ARG A 80 7.74 -6.13 0.47
N LEU A 81 6.74 -6.59 -0.28
CA LEU A 81 6.73 -6.43 -1.72
C LEU A 81 6.78 -4.96 -2.11
N ILE A 82 5.94 -4.15 -1.47
CA ILE A 82 5.88 -2.71 -1.76
C ILE A 82 7.20 -2.04 -1.40
N CYS A 83 7.79 -2.37 -0.25
CA CYS A 83 9.08 -1.79 0.13
C CYS A 83 10.17 -2.15 -0.86
N SER A 84 10.18 -3.38 -1.34
CA SER A 84 11.14 -3.83 -2.34
C SER A 84 10.97 -3.08 -3.66
N GLN A 85 9.72 -2.98 -4.12
CA GLN A 85 9.41 -2.28 -5.36
C GLN A 85 9.70 -0.78 -5.26
N LEU A 86 9.39 -0.18 -4.13
CA LEU A 86 9.71 1.21 -3.88
C LEU A 86 11.20 1.45 -3.96
N SER A 87 11.99 0.64 -3.24
CA SER A 87 13.44 0.79 -3.23
C SER A 87 14.00 0.76 -4.64
N GLU A 88 13.52 -0.18 -5.45
CA GLU A 88 13.99 -0.32 -6.83
C GLU A 88 13.58 0.87 -7.68
N ASN A 89 12.30 1.26 -7.62
CA ASN A 89 11.80 2.37 -8.41
C ASN A 89 12.44 3.70 -8.03
N LEU A 90 12.57 3.94 -6.73
CA LEU A 90 13.12 5.22 -6.28
C LEU A 90 14.62 5.32 -6.54
N ARG A 91 15.32 4.18 -6.49
CA ARG A 91 16.73 4.16 -6.85
C ARG A 91 16.94 4.51 -8.33
N ARG A 92 16.13 3.87 -9.20
CA ARG A 92 16.24 4.13 -10.65
C ARG A 92 15.91 5.55 -11.03
N ASN A 93 15.01 6.18 -10.28
CA ASN A 93 14.51 7.52 -10.60
C ASN A 93 15.16 8.62 -9.76
N ASN A 94 16.18 8.30 -8.98
CA ASN A 94 16.89 9.26 -8.14
C ASN A 94 15.95 10.05 -7.24
N CYS A 95 15.06 9.33 -6.53
CA CYS A 95 14.12 9.96 -5.63
C CYS A 95 14.86 10.67 -4.50
N GLU A 96 14.48 11.90 -4.21
CA GLU A 96 14.99 12.66 -3.08
C GLU A 96 14.01 12.68 -1.93
N ARG A 97 12.72 12.71 -2.21
CA ARG A 97 11.68 12.81 -1.20
C ARG A 97 10.56 11.85 -1.50
N LEU A 98 10.07 11.22 -0.46
CA LEU A 98 8.95 10.30 -0.54
C LEU A 98 7.92 10.68 0.51
N HIS A 99 6.67 10.84 0.08
CA HIS A 99 5.55 11.06 0.97
C HIS A 99 4.69 9.80 0.95
N ILE A 100 4.29 9.33 2.12
CA ILE A 100 3.51 8.09 2.23
C ILE A 100 2.17 8.39 2.87
N ALA A 101 1.09 7.99 2.19
CA ALA A 101 -0.24 7.98 2.75
C ALA A 101 -0.71 6.53 2.77
N ALA A 102 -0.98 6.01 3.95
CA ALA A 102 -1.38 4.61 4.09
C ALA A 102 -2.35 4.47 5.25
N SER A 103 -3.20 3.43 5.19
CA SER A 103 -4.04 3.11 6.33
C SER A 103 -3.15 2.93 7.56
N PRO A 104 -3.62 3.30 8.76
CA PRO A 104 -2.75 3.29 9.94
C PRO A 104 -2.04 1.96 10.19
N ALA A 105 -2.76 0.86 10.07
CA ALA A 105 -2.17 -0.46 10.29
C ALA A 105 -1.11 -0.78 9.25
N PHE A 106 -1.39 -0.48 7.99
CA PHE A 106 -0.46 -0.78 6.91
C PHE A 106 0.77 0.12 6.96
N LEU A 107 0.59 1.37 7.38
CA LEU A 107 1.70 2.28 7.57
C LEU A 107 2.72 1.72 8.57
N GLY A 108 2.22 1.14 9.66
CA GLY A 108 3.09 0.48 10.63
C GLY A 108 3.87 -0.68 10.02
N ARG A 109 3.21 -1.46 9.17
CA ARG A 109 3.88 -2.58 8.49
C ARG A 109 4.94 -2.11 7.51
N LEU A 110 4.66 -1.03 6.79
CA LEU A 110 5.66 -0.43 5.89
C LEU A 110 6.89 0.04 6.67
N ARG A 111 6.68 0.68 7.81
CA ARG A 111 7.78 1.16 8.64
C ARG A 111 8.69 0.01 9.06
N GLU A 112 8.12 -1.13 9.39
CA GLU A 112 8.91 -2.29 9.82
C GLU A 112 9.74 -2.87 8.69
N CYS A 113 9.29 -2.74 7.44
CA CYS A 113 9.99 -3.33 6.29
C CYS A 113 10.99 -2.38 5.63
N MET A 114 10.85 -1.09 5.84
CA MET A 114 11.71 -0.12 5.16
C MET A 114 13.15 -0.21 5.66
N ASN A 115 14.10 -0.24 4.71
CA ASN A 115 15.51 -0.16 5.08
C ASN A 115 15.86 1.31 5.38
N ASN A 116 17.08 1.53 5.89
CA ASN A 116 17.52 2.86 6.31
C ASN A 116 17.55 3.84 5.14
N ASN A 117 17.93 3.37 3.97
CA ASN A 117 17.99 4.22 2.79
C ASN A 117 16.62 4.75 2.42
N LEU A 118 15.63 3.86 2.42
CA LEU A 118 14.25 4.24 2.10
C LEU A 118 13.67 5.16 3.17
N ARG A 119 13.91 4.84 4.45
CA ARG A 119 13.45 5.68 5.55
C ARG A 119 14.01 7.09 5.47
N GLY A 120 15.25 7.21 5.05
CA GLY A 120 15.89 8.51 4.92
C GLY A 120 15.23 9.42 3.89
N LYS A 121 14.50 8.84 2.95
CA LYS A 121 13.82 9.62 1.92
C LYS A 121 12.40 10.03 2.31
N VAL A 122 11.82 9.41 3.36
CA VAL A 122 10.44 9.70 3.76
C VAL A 122 10.38 11.09 4.39
N SER A 123 9.60 11.97 3.75
CA SER A 123 9.44 13.35 4.20
C SER A 123 8.17 13.55 5.03
N SER A 124 7.12 12.79 4.72
CA SER A 124 5.90 12.87 5.51
C SER A 124 5.16 11.53 5.47
N GLU A 125 4.39 11.28 6.52
CA GLU A 125 3.54 10.10 6.62
C GLU A 125 2.14 10.56 6.99
N ILE A 126 1.15 10.10 6.24
CA ILE A 126 -0.24 10.46 6.46
C ILE A 126 -1.00 9.17 6.77
N PRO A 127 -1.52 9.00 7.99
CA PRO A 127 -2.19 7.75 8.37
C PRO A 127 -3.64 7.72 7.88
N LYS A 128 -3.79 7.77 6.56
CA LYS A 128 -5.10 7.72 5.91
C LYS A 128 -5.01 6.86 4.66
N ASP A 129 -6.05 6.08 4.42
CA ASP A 129 -6.15 5.31 3.19
C ASP A 129 -6.69 6.22 2.10
N LEU A 130 -5.81 6.68 1.23
CA LEU A 130 -6.16 7.55 0.11
C LEU A 130 -6.09 6.83 -1.23
N THR A 131 -6.07 5.50 -1.21
CA THR A 131 -5.91 4.70 -2.43
C THR A 131 -7.08 4.83 -3.40
N GLY A 132 -8.24 5.24 -2.93
CA GLY A 132 -9.41 5.41 -3.79
C GLY A 132 -9.52 6.75 -4.48
N LEU A 133 -8.61 7.68 -4.20
CA LEU A 133 -8.69 9.03 -4.73
C LEU A 133 -7.96 9.15 -6.06
N ASP A 134 -8.45 10.05 -6.93
CA ASP A 134 -7.69 10.40 -8.12
C ASP A 134 -6.49 11.28 -7.74
N ALA A 135 -5.61 11.52 -8.70
CA ALA A 135 -4.37 12.24 -8.43
C ALA A 135 -4.63 13.65 -7.88
N GLY A 136 -5.63 14.34 -8.42
CA GLY A 136 -5.95 15.69 -7.95
C GLY A 136 -6.46 15.70 -6.53
N SER A 137 -7.37 14.79 -6.19
CA SER A 137 -7.91 14.68 -4.84
C SER A 137 -6.83 14.25 -3.85
N LEU A 138 -6.00 13.30 -4.26
CA LEU A 138 -4.87 12.86 -3.44
C LEU A 138 -3.95 14.03 -3.13
N ARG A 139 -3.63 14.83 -4.14
CA ARG A 139 -2.72 15.98 -3.97
C ARG A 139 -3.24 16.96 -2.92
N ARG A 140 -4.54 17.13 -2.82
CA ARG A 140 -5.12 18.04 -1.85
C ARG A 140 -4.98 17.58 -0.40
N HIS A 141 -4.77 16.28 -0.18
CA HIS A 141 -4.55 15.73 1.16
C HIS A 141 -3.09 15.77 1.59
N LEU A 142 -2.19 16.17 0.69
CA LEU A 142 -0.77 16.24 0.97
C LEU A 142 -0.37 17.67 1.36
N PRO A 143 0.82 17.85 1.94
CA PRO A 143 1.31 19.20 2.25
C PRO A 143 1.33 20.08 1.02
N ASP A 144 1.18 21.38 1.21
CA ASP A 144 1.20 22.35 0.10
C ASP A 144 2.51 22.27 -0.68
N PHE A 145 3.61 22.05 0.02
CA PHE A 145 4.91 21.83 -0.58
C PHE A 145 5.39 20.43 -0.29
N LEU A 146 5.68 19.68 -1.33
CA LEU A 146 6.19 18.32 -1.20
C LEU A 146 7.76 18.30 -1.07
#